data_2c3d7baf5a9bc13beb10e8406a4139be
#
_entry.id   2c3d7baf5a9bc13beb10e8406a4139be
#
_cell.length_a   1.000
_cell.length_b   1.000
_cell.length_c   1.000
_cell.angle_alpha   90.00
_cell.angle_beta   90.00
_cell.angle_gamma   90.00
#
_symmetry.space_group_name_H-M   'P 1'
#
loop_
_entity.id
_entity.type
_entity.pdbx_description
1 polymer ?
#
loop_
_entity_poly.entity_id
_entity_poly.type
_entity_poly.pdbx_seq_one_letter_code
_entity_poly.pdbx_strand_id
1 'polypeptide(L)'
;GVILTHGMYNAAMLANSLCVPLSDKDRSIDFLPFAHVFERAFAYLVLANGGELIVNTYPKEIQDSMRETHPTCMASVPRFWEKVYIAVKERIENASAVQRKIFEHALEVGRKHNVTYLGRGKRPPLSLQLEYKLLNKTVLGLVRKQLGLTNPNFFPTAGAYVSPEVETFVH
;
A
#
# COMPACT_ATOMS: atom_id res chain seq x y z
N GLY A 1 15.09 3.83 -26.86
CA GLY A 1 14.79 4.29 -25.51
C GLY A 1 14.30 5.74 -25.53
N VAL A 2 13.60 6.17 -24.48
CA VAL A 2 13.17 7.55 -24.29
C VAL A 2 14.24 8.32 -23.56
N ILE A 3 14.63 9.47 -24.11
CA ILE A 3 15.59 10.38 -23.45
C ILE A 3 14.81 11.24 -22.46
N LEU A 4 15.17 11.14 -21.17
CA LEU A 4 14.60 11.95 -20.10
C LEU A 4 15.67 12.92 -19.59
N THR A 5 15.31 14.22 -19.51
CA THR A 5 16.19 15.27 -19.02
C THR A 5 15.92 15.58 -17.55
N HIS A 6 16.89 16.19 -16.86
CA HIS A 6 16.68 16.68 -15.49
C HIS A 6 15.50 17.67 -15.39
N GLY A 7 15.30 18.53 -16.42
CA GLY A 7 14.16 19.44 -16.45
C GLY A 7 12.81 18.73 -16.47
N MET A 8 12.69 17.60 -17.18
CA MET A 8 11.48 16.78 -17.19
C MET A 8 11.21 16.16 -15.82
N TYR A 9 12.24 15.64 -15.14
CA TYR A 9 12.08 15.13 -13.79
C TYR A 9 11.68 16.23 -12.80
N ASN A 10 12.35 17.40 -12.86
CA ASN A 10 12.01 18.52 -11.97
C ASN A 10 10.57 18.98 -12.15
N ALA A 11 10.09 19.12 -13.39
CA ALA A 11 8.70 19.46 -13.68
C ALA A 11 7.72 18.41 -13.15
N ALA A 12 8.05 17.12 -13.33
CA ALA A 12 7.24 16.02 -12.81
C ALA A 12 7.23 16.01 -11.27
N MET A 13 8.38 16.22 -10.61
CA MET A 13 8.44 16.29 -9.14
C MET A 13 7.60 17.42 -8.60
N LEU A 14 7.73 18.64 -9.18
CA LEU A 14 6.94 19.79 -8.77
C LEU A 14 5.43 19.54 -8.91
N ALA A 15 5.00 19.04 -10.06
CA ALA A 15 3.58 18.74 -10.30
C ALA A 15 3.03 17.66 -9.36
N ASN A 16 3.79 16.58 -9.15
CA ASN A 16 3.34 15.49 -8.28
C ASN A 16 3.38 15.85 -6.79
N SER A 17 4.34 16.66 -6.33
CA SER A 17 4.40 17.13 -4.94
C SER A 17 3.18 17.97 -4.53
N LEU A 18 2.46 18.54 -5.49
CA LEU A 18 1.20 19.26 -5.21
C LEU A 18 0.00 18.33 -5.04
N CYS A 19 0.07 17.11 -5.55
CA CYS A 19 -1.06 16.17 -5.62
C CYS A 19 -0.87 14.94 -4.72
N VAL A 20 0.37 14.54 -4.49
CA VAL A 20 0.70 13.32 -3.73
C VAL A 20 1.04 13.70 -2.29
N PRO A 21 0.42 13.07 -1.28
CA PRO A 21 0.55 13.46 0.13
C PRO A 21 1.85 12.92 0.76
N LEU A 22 3.02 13.25 0.18
CA LEU A 22 4.33 12.88 0.72
C LEU A 22 4.96 14.05 1.49
N SER A 23 5.75 13.70 2.50
CA SER A 23 6.43 14.62 3.39
C SER A 23 7.79 14.07 3.87
N ASP A 24 8.51 14.84 4.66
CA ASP A 24 9.76 14.46 5.34
C ASP A 24 9.60 13.33 6.37
N LYS A 25 8.36 12.95 6.71
CA LYS A 25 8.04 11.83 7.61
C LYS A 25 7.84 10.51 6.87
N ASP A 26 7.81 10.55 5.54
CA ASP A 26 7.58 9.37 4.73
C ASP A 26 8.87 8.59 4.50
N ARG A 27 8.71 7.27 4.50
CA ARG A 27 9.78 6.29 4.27
C ARG A 27 9.35 5.38 3.14
N SER A 28 10.11 5.43 2.05
CA SER A 28 9.90 4.54 0.90
C SER A 28 10.87 3.39 0.90
N ILE A 29 10.41 2.24 0.40
CA ILE A 29 11.29 1.12 0.05
C ILE A 29 11.26 0.89 -1.46
N ASP A 30 12.43 0.97 -2.08
CA ASP A 30 12.61 0.73 -3.51
C ASP A 30 12.99 -0.71 -3.77
N PHE A 31 12.19 -1.43 -4.56
CA PHE A 31 12.41 -2.84 -4.87
C PHE A 31 12.20 -3.19 -6.34
N LEU A 32 11.58 -2.29 -7.11
CA LEU A 32 11.47 -2.44 -8.55
C LEU A 32 12.78 -2.02 -9.24
N PRO A 33 13.04 -2.46 -10.48
CA PRO A 33 14.25 -2.06 -11.18
C PRO A 33 14.36 -0.54 -11.34
N PHE A 34 15.40 0.08 -10.79
CA PHE A 34 15.62 1.53 -10.87
C PHE A 34 15.87 2.04 -12.29
N ALA A 35 16.16 1.14 -13.23
CA ALA A 35 16.18 1.44 -14.66
C ALA A 35 14.78 1.77 -15.21
N HIS A 36 13.72 1.33 -14.53
CA HIS A 36 12.35 1.62 -14.92
C HIS A 36 11.93 3.01 -14.44
N VAL A 37 11.29 3.79 -15.34
CA VAL A 37 10.92 5.19 -15.05
C VAL A 37 9.99 5.34 -13.85
N PHE A 38 9.09 4.39 -13.62
CA PHE A 38 8.12 4.47 -12.53
C PHE A 38 8.79 4.45 -11.15
N GLU A 39 9.69 3.48 -10.92
CA GLU A 39 10.45 3.41 -9.66
C GLU A 39 11.33 4.63 -9.48
N ARG A 40 12.11 4.98 -10.50
CA ARG A 40 13.02 6.12 -10.45
C ARG A 40 12.29 7.44 -10.19
N ALA A 41 11.16 7.67 -10.85
CA ALA A 41 10.38 8.89 -10.66
C ALA A 41 9.78 8.95 -9.25
N PHE A 42 9.30 7.81 -8.72
CA PHE A 42 8.76 7.76 -7.37
C PHE A 42 9.85 7.98 -6.31
N ALA A 43 11.02 7.35 -6.45
CA ALA A 43 12.17 7.56 -5.57
C ALA A 43 12.58 9.04 -5.53
N TYR A 44 12.67 9.69 -6.70
CA TYR A 44 12.96 11.12 -6.76
C TYR A 44 11.87 11.98 -6.12
N LEU A 45 10.60 11.60 -6.27
CA LEU A 45 9.49 12.31 -5.63
C LEU A 45 9.57 12.23 -4.10
N VAL A 46 9.89 11.07 -3.55
CA VAL A 46 10.08 10.89 -2.11
C VAL A 46 11.22 11.78 -1.60
N LEU A 47 12.38 11.72 -2.26
CA LEU A 47 13.54 12.55 -1.89
C LEU A 47 13.27 14.05 -2.06
N ALA A 48 12.55 14.46 -3.10
CA ALA A 48 12.18 15.87 -3.32
C ALA A 48 11.25 16.42 -2.22
N ASN A 49 10.48 15.55 -1.56
CA ASN A 49 9.63 15.92 -0.41
C ASN A 49 10.33 15.71 0.94
N GLY A 50 11.64 15.43 0.95
CA GLY A 50 12.45 15.25 2.17
C GLY A 50 12.31 13.88 2.83
N GLY A 51 11.59 12.94 2.21
CA GLY A 51 11.38 11.59 2.74
C GLY A 51 12.64 10.71 2.68
N GLU A 52 12.60 9.61 3.42
CA GLU A 52 13.66 8.60 3.49
C GLU A 52 13.49 7.56 2.38
N LEU A 53 14.59 7.18 1.72
CA LEU A 53 14.62 6.16 0.68
C LEU A 53 15.46 4.97 1.13
N ILE A 54 14.85 3.79 1.18
CA ILE A 54 15.49 2.52 1.52
C ILE A 54 15.58 1.68 0.26
N VAL A 55 16.79 1.25 -0.10
CA VAL A 55 17.01 0.42 -1.28
C VAL A 55 17.00 -1.05 -0.88
N ASN A 56 16.02 -1.80 -1.38
CA ASN A 56 15.95 -3.23 -1.22
C ASN A 56 16.75 -3.93 -2.34
N THR A 57 17.94 -4.42 -2.00
CA THR A 57 18.88 -4.98 -2.98
C THR A 57 18.39 -6.28 -3.62
N TYR A 58 17.64 -7.08 -2.86
CA TYR A 58 17.16 -8.39 -3.30
C TYR A 58 15.64 -8.42 -3.36
N PRO A 59 15.02 -8.39 -4.56
CA PRO A 59 13.55 -8.35 -4.69
C PRO A 59 12.79 -9.48 -3.99
N LYS A 60 13.45 -10.61 -3.73
CA LYS A 60 12.85 -11.74 -3.02
C LYS A 60 12.67 -11.48 -1.52
N GLU A 61 13.45 -10.56 -0.96
CA GLU A 61 13.47 -10.22 0.48
C GLU A 61 12.55 -9.05 0.83
N ILE A 62 11.78 -8.55 -0.14
CA ILE A 62 10.92 -7.36 0.05
C ILE A 62 10.01 -7.48 1.26
N GLN A 63 9.45 -8.66 1.54
CA GLN A 63 8.54 -8.83 2.69
C GLN A 63 9.26 -8.68 4.03
N ASP A 64 10.47 -9.20 4.15
CA ASP A 64 11.28 -9.09 5.36
C ASP A 64 11.79 -7.66 5.53
N SER A 65 12.26 -7.05 4.43
CA SER A 65 12.64 -5.63 4.41
C SER A 65 11.48 -4.70 4.81
N MET A 66 10.26 -4.95 4.35
CA MET A 66 9.07 -4.19 4.76
C MET A 66 8.77 -4.35 6.26
N ARG A 67 8.95 -5.55 6.81
CA ARG A 67 8.74 -5.80 8.26
C ARG A 67 9.79 -5.10 9.12
N GLU A 68 11.00 -4.99 8.62
CA GLU A 68 12.12 -4.32 9.31
C GLU A 68 11.99 -2.80 9.23
N THR A 69 11.68 -2.28 8.05
CA THR A 69 11.74 -0.85 7.76
C THR A 69 10.43 -0.10 7.98
N HIS A 70 9.30 -0.81 7.98
CA HIS A 70 7.96 -0.23 8.13
C HIS A 70 7.70 0.95 7.17
N PRO A 71 7.74 0.74 5.83
CA PRO A 71 7.57 1.82 4.87
C PRO A 71 6.18 2.46 4.99
N THR A 72 6.12 3.78 4.80
CA THR A 72 4.87 4.54 4.72
C THR A 72 4.39 4.70 3.28
N CYS A 73 5.30 4.56 2.32
CA CYS A 73 5.01 4.63 0.90
C CYS A 73 5.90 3.67 0.11
N MET A 74 5.46 3.27 -1.08
CA MET A 74 6.21 2.38 -1.95
C MET A 74 5.58 2.32 -3.34
N ALA A 75 6.36 2.51 -4.39
CA ALA A 75 5.91 2.18 -5.75
C ALA A 75 5.79 0.67 -5.91
N SER A 76 4.70 0.20 -6.49
CA SER A 76 4.43 -1.23 -6.59
C SER A 76 3.81 -1.63 -7.94
N VAL A 77 3.77 -2.93 -8.18
CA VAL A 77 3.10 -3.52 -9.35
C VAL A 77 1.97 -4.42 -8.88
N PRO A 78 0.91 -4.63 -9.69
CA PRO A 78 -0.25 -5.46 -9.33
C PRO A 78 0.14 -6.84 -8.79
N ARG A 79 1.13 -7.46 -9.42
CA ARG A 79 1.61 -8.80 -9.05
C ARG A 79 2.17 -8.88 -7.62
N PHE A 80 2.65 -7.78 -7.06
CA PHE A 80 3.06 -7.73 -5.66
C PHE A 80 1.84 -7.89 -4.74
N TRP A 81 0.79 -7.12 -4.98
CA TRP A 81 -0.45 -7.17 -4.19
C TRP A 81 -1.23 -8.47 -4.37
N GLU A 82 -1.21 -9.06 -5.57
CA GLU A 82 -1.76 -10.40 -5.81
C GLU A 82 -1.09 -11.46 -4.92
N LYS A 83 0.24 -11.44 -4.83
CA LYS A 83 0.97 -12.34 -3.94
C LYS A 83 0.63 -12.13 -2.47
N VAL A 84 0.54 -10.87 -2.04
CA VAL A 84 0.11 -10.51 -0.67
C VAL A 84 -1.30 -11.04 -0.41
N TYR A 85 -2.23 -10.81 -1.32
CA TYR A 85 -3.61 -11.30 -1.23
C TYR A 85 -3.69 -12.81 -1.10
N ILE A 86 -2.99 -13.54 -1.97
CA ILE A 86 -2.93 -15.02 -1.94
C ILE A 86 -2.37 -15.50 -0.61
N ALA A 87 -1.24 -14.97 -0.15
CA ALA A 87 -0.62 -15.39 1.10
C ALA A 87 -1.51 -15.14 2.33
N VAL A 88 -2.22 -14.00 2.35
CA VAL A 88 -3.18 -13.71 3.43
C VAL A 88 -4.37 -14.65 3.35
N LYS A 89 -4.91 -14.91 2.17
CA LYS A 89 -6.04 -15.82 1.95
C LYS A 89 -5.72 -17.24 2.38
N GLU A 90 -4.59 -17.78 1.98
CA GLU A 90 -4.11 -19.11 2.41
C GLU A 90 -4.00 -19.21 3.93
N ARG A 91 -3.50 -18.15 4.58
CA ARG A 91 -3.39 -18.12 6.03
C ARG A 91 -4.75 -18.14 6.73
N ILE A 92 -5.75 -17.47 6.14
CA ILE A 92 -7.13 -17.47 6.64
C ILE A 92 -7.77 -18.85 6.45
N GLU A 93 -7.57 -19.47 5.30
CA GLU A 93 -8.12 -20.80 5.01
C GLU A 93 -7.58 -21.86 5.97
N ASN A 94 -6.32 -21.74 6.40
CA ASN A 94 -5.66 -22.61 7.36
C ASN A 94 -5.97 -22.25 8.84
N ALA A 95 -6.70 -21.17 9.10
CA ALA A 95 -7.09 -20.78 10.45
C ALA A 95 -8.31 -21.59 10.96
N SER A 96 -8.56 -21.53 12.27
CA SER A 96 -9.75 -22.13 12.85
C SER A 96 -11.04 -21.52 12.27
N ALA A 97 -12.15 -22.28 12.29
CA ALA A 97 -13.43 -21.80 11.76
C ALA A 97 -13.90 -20.48 12.40
N VAL A 98 -13.61 -20.28 13.69
CA VAL A 98 -13.94 -19.04 14.40
C VAL A 98 -13.08 -17.88 13.91
N GLN A 99 -11.77 -18.08 13.80
CA GLN A 99 -10.86 -17.05 13.32
C GLN A 99 -11.18 -16.64 11.87
N ARG A 100 -11.50 -17.61 11.02
CA ARG A 100 -11.90 -17.37 9.64
C ARG A 100 -13.14 -16.47 9.56
N LYS A 101 -14.21 -16.79 10.31
CA LYS A 101 -15.43 -15.96 10.36
C LYS A 101 -15.16 -14.55 10.84
N ILE A 102 -14.33 -14.38 11.87
CA ILE A 102 -13.95 -13.05 12.38
C ILE A 102 -13.20 -12.26 11.30
N PHE A 103 -12.30 -12.90 10.56
CA PHE A 103 -11.53 -12.25 9.52
C PHE A 103 -12.39 -11.88 8.31
N GLU A 104 -13.24 -12.80 7.83
CA GLU A 104 -14.20 -12.54 6.75
C GLU A 104 -15.12 -11.37 7.09
N HIS A 105 -15.60 -11.33 8.33
CA HIS A 105 -16.40 -10.20 8.82
C HIS A 105 -15.61 -8.89 8.84
N ALA A 106 -14.35 -8.91 9.29
CA ALA A 106 -13.49 -7.73 9.30
C ALA A 106 -13.22 -7.19 7.89
N LEU A 107 -12.99 -8.07 6.92
CA LEU A 107 -12.84 -7.69 5.51
C LEU A 107 -14.12 -7.05 4.95
N GLU A 108 -15.29 -7.65 5.24
CA GLU A 108 -16.56 -7.11 4.75
C GLU A 108 -16.87 -5.73 5.37
N VAL A 109 -16.60 -5.54 6.65
CA VAL A 109 -16.74 -4.23 7.32
C VAL A 109 -15.75 -3.22 6.73
N GLY A 110 -14.49 -3.61 6.49
CA GLY A 110 -13.49 -2.79 5.82
C GLY A 110 -13.92 -2.37 4.41
N ARG A 111 -14.37 -3.32 3.59
CA ARG A 111 -14.90 -3.07 2.25
C ARG A 111 -16.08 -2.10 2.27
N LYS A 112 -17.05 -2.30 3.14
CA LYS A 112 -18.20 -1.38 3.28
C LYS A 112 -17.74 0.02 3.66
N HIS A 113 -16.89 0.13 4.69
CA HIS A 113 -16.42 1.41 5.19
C HIS A 113 -15.61 2.18 4.14
N ASN A 114 -14.58 1.55 3.55
CA ASN A 114 -13.62 2.22 2.68
C ASN A 114 -14.13 2.31 1.23
N VAL A 115 -14.57 1.21 0.63
CA VAL A 115 -14.92 1.17 -0.79
C VAL A 115 -16.36 1.68 -1.03
N THR A 116 -17.34 1.19 -0.23
CA THR A 116 -18.75 1.53 -0.49
C THR A 116 -19.11 2.95 -0.04
N TYR A 117 -18.52 3.42 1.08
CA TYR A 117 -18.81 4.76 1.58
C TYR A 117 -17.72 5.77 1.21
N LEU A 118 -16.51 5.65 1.76
CA LEU A 118 -15.46 6.66 1.55
C LEU A 118 -15.04 6.77 0.09
N GLY A 119 -14.85 5.67 -0.62
CA GLY A 119 -14.50 5.64 -2.04
C GLY A 119 -15.55 6.29 -2.95
N ARG A 120 -16.79 6.49 -2.45
CA ARG A 120 -17.87 7.22 -3.13
C ARG A 120 -18.11 8.62 -2.55
N GLY A 121 -17.21 9.13 -1.74
CA GLY A 121 -17.34 10.44 -1.09
C GLY A 121 -18.47 10.52 -0.04
N LYS A 122 -18.97 9.38 0.45
CA LYS A 122 -20.05 9.30 1.44
C LYS A 122 -19.49 9.05 2.84
N ARG A 123 -20.16 9.59 3.87
CA ARG A 123 -19.81 9.28 5.26
C ARG A 123 -20.48 7.97 5.69
N PRO A 124 -19.73 7.00 6.25
CA PRO A 124 -20.30 5.79 6.82
C PRO A 124 -21.19 6.10 8.03
N PRO A 125 -22.22 5.28 8.32
CA PRO A 125 -22.97 5.38 9.58
C PRO A 125 -22.07 5.23 10.80
N LEU A 126 -22.41 5.86 11.93
CA LEU A 126 -21.60 5.82 13.16
C LEU A 126 -21.35 4.40 13.66
N SER A 127 -22.35 3.52 13.60
CA SER A 127 -22.19 2.11 13.95
C SER A 127 -21.09 1.42 13.14
N LEU A 128 -21.10 1.62 11.81
CA LEU A 128 -20.09 1.06 10.92
C LEU A 128 -18.69 1.67 11.17
N GLN A 129 -18.61 2.96 11.51
CA GLN A 129 -17.34 3.60 11.85
C GLN A 129 -16.72 3.02 13.12
N LEU A 130 -17.54 2.81 14.16
CA LEU A 130 -17.08 2.23 15.44
C LEU A 130 -16.65 0.77 15.26
N GLU A 131 -17.45 -0.01 14.55
CA GLU A 131 -17.15 -1.40 14.23
C GLU A 131 -15.85 -1.51 13.41
N TYR A 132 -15.72 -0.71 12.35
CA TYR A 132 -14.50 -0.64 11.56
C TYR A 132 -13.29 -0.26 12.41
N LYS A 133 -13.40 0.75 13.26
CA LYS A 133 -12.31 1.20 14.15
C LYS A 133 -11.83 0.07 15.07
N LEU A 134 -12.76 -0.72 15.62
CA LEU A 134 -12.43 -1.87 16.47
C LEU A 134 -11.71 -2.97 15.67
N LEU A 135 -12.30 -3.41 14.56
CA LEU A 135 -11.75 -4.47 13.72
C LEU A 135 -10.44 -4.05 13.05
N ASN A 136 -10.33 -2.79 12.68
CA ASN A 136 -9.12 -2.23 12.12
C ASN A 136 -7.96 -2.23 13.12
N LYS A 137 -8.23 -1.96 14.41
CA LYS A 137 -7.21 -2.01 15.46
C LYS A 137 -6.82 -3.45 15.85
N THR A 138 -7.75 -4.38 15.83
CA THR A 138 -7.57 -5.76 16.32
C THR A 138 -7.19 -6.72 15.19
N VAL A 139 -8.00 -6.87 14.18
CA VAL A 139 -7.87 -7.90 13.14
C VAL A 139 -7.04 -7.38 11.96
N LEU A 140 -7.51 -6.34 11.29
CA LEU A 140 -6.85 -5.80 10.09
C LEU A 140 -5.49 -5.18 10.40
N GLY A 141 -5.36 -4.54 11.58
CA GLY A 141 -4.09 -3.99 12.05
C GLY A 141 -3.02 -5.04 12.31
N LEU A 142 -3.40 -6.24 12.78
CA LEU A 142 -2.46 -7.35 12.93
C LEU A 142 -1.94 -7.83 11.57
N VAL A 143 -2.79 -7.90 10.55
CA VAL A 143 -2.38 -8.26 9.19
C VAL A 143 -1.41 -7.22 8.63
N ARG A 144 -1.76 -5.94 8.73
CA ARG A 144 -0.85 -4.86 8.29
C ARG A 144 0.48 -4.90 9.02
N LYS A 145 0.47 -5.11 10.32
CA LYS A 145 1.71 -5.26 11.11
C LYS A 145 2.58 -6.42 10.63
N GLN A 146 1.96 -7.56 10.29
CA GLN A 146 2.68 -8.72 9.75
C GLN A 146 3.27 -8.46 8.36
N LEU A 147 2.70 -7.53 7.59
CA LEU A 147 3.21 -7.09 6.30
C LEU A 147 4.24 -5.94 6.44
N GLY A 148 4.47 -5.42 7.64
CA GLY A 148 5.31 -4.24 7.86
C GLY A 148 4.60 -2.91 7.61
N LEU A 149 3.31 -2.91 7.27
CA LEU A 149 2.52 -1.73 6.95
C LEU A 149 1.87 -1.16 8.21
N THR A 150 2.67 -0.62 9.11
CA THR A 150 2.15 -0.07 10.40
C THR A 150 1.49 1.29 10.22
N ASN A 151 1.98 2.11 9.30
CA ASN A 151 1.53 3.49 9.08
C ASN A 151 1.48 3.81 7.57
N PRO A 152 0.66 3.07 6.78
CA PRO A 152 0.62 3.25 5.33
C PRO A 152 0.07 4.62 4.96
N ASN A 153 0.75 5.35 4.07
CA ASN A 153 0.35 6.62 3.52
C ASN A 153 -0.03 6.51 2.04
N PHE A 154 0.94 6.20 1.16
CA PHE A 154 0.73 6.23 -0.27
C PHE A 154 1.47 5.09 -1.00
N PHE A 155 0.71 4.18 -1.61
CA PHE A 155 1.24 3.00 -2.31
C PHE A 155 0.74 2.97 -3.77
N PRO A 156 1.33 3.77 -4.67
CA PRO A 156 0.94 3.76 -6.07
C PRO A 156 1.24 2.42 -6.71
N THR A 157 0.32 1.96 -7.54
CA THR A 157 0.42 0.70 -8.27
C THR A 157 0.21 0.96 -9.75
N ALA A 158 1.12 0.52 -10.59
CA ALA A 158 1.07 0.73 -12.03
C ALA A 158 1.65 -0.44 -12.84
N GLY A 159 1.51 -0.38 -14.17
CA GLY A 159 2.16 -1.28 -15.11
C GLY A 159 1.31 -2.45 -15.60
N ALA A 160 0.20 -2.79 -14.94
CA ALA A 160 -0.76 -3.80 -15.37
C ALA A 160 -2.13 -3.59 -14.72
N TYR A 161 -3.10 -4.40 -15.13
CA TYR A 161 -4.44 -4.42 -14.53
C TYR A 161 -4.39 -5.00 -13.11
N VAL A 162 -5.13 -4.39 -12.19
CA VAL A 162 -5.38 -4.90 -10.83
C VAL A 162 -6.77 -5.51 -10.80
N SER A 163 -6.92 -6.75 -10.32
CA SER A 163 -8.25 -7.34 -10.20
C SER A 163 -9.09 -6.61 -9.14
N PRO A 164 -10.42 -6.49 -9.32
CA PRO A 164 -11.28 -5.83 -8.35
C PRO A 164 -11.22 -6.45 -6.95
N GLU A 165 -10.97 -7.76 -6.86
CA GLU A 165 -10.82 -8.44 -5.58
C GLU A 165 -9.56 -7.97 -4.84
N VAL A 166 -8.42 -7.88 -5.55
CA VAL A 166 -7.14 -7.40 -4.98
C VAL A 166 -7.24 -5.93 -4.61
N GLU A 167 -7.82 -5.10 -5.49
CA GLU A 167 -8.06 -3.69 -5.21
C GLU A 167 -8.91 -3.50 -3.94
N THR A 168 -10.03 -4.23 -3.85
CA THR A 168 -10.90 -4.18 -2.67
C THR A 168 -10.22 -4.66 -1.39
N PHE A 169 -9.30 -5.62 -1.49
CA PHE A 169 -8.56 -6.14 -0.36
C PHE A 169 -7.52 -5.15 0.16
N VAL A 170 -6.88 -4.38 -0.71
CA VAL A 170 -5.83 -3.42 -0.35
C VAL A 170 -6.42 -2.15 0.28
N HIS A 171 -7.63 -1.76 -0.12
CA HIS A 171 -8.37 -0.61 0.43
C HIS A 171 -9.08 -0.93 1.76
#